data_3e22715c34703b84b0c5770cac53529b
#
_entry.id   3e22715c34703b84b0c5770cac53529b
#
_cell.length_a   1.000
_cell.length_b   1.000
_cell.length_c   1.000
_cell.angle_alpha   90.00
_cell.angle_beta   90.00
_cell.angle_gamma   90.00
#
_symmetry.space_group_name_H-M   'P 1'
#
loop_
_entity.id
_entity.type
_entity.pdbx_description
1 polymer ?
#
loop_
_entity_poly.entity_id
_entity_poly.type
_entity_poly.pdbx_seq_one_letter_code
_entity_poly.pdbx_strand_id
1 'polypeptide(L)'
;MTLSTLILTLSAFRVIFQTMKTTNHPAEEHSYHHGNLFSALLDSAEQELIERGIEGFSLRGVAKRVNVSHAAPAHHFGDANGLLTALAARGFERFIQRQRDFRRRAPADPRAQLEASGVGYVVFALENPAIFRLMFSSDRPDFNDSNLQQVAESAFEGLVKHVRAVTEDKSSPKQDSAMMLDVAAAWAAAHGLADLLVAGRLDELRSIAPRTRDRRIAAIIGRAISFLPNRR
;
A
#
# COMPACT_ATOMS: atom_id res chain seq x y z
N MET A 1 15.94 15.20 -1.06
CA MET A 1 14.50 15.03 -1.26
C MET A 1 14.01 16.25 -2.01
N THR A 2 13.60 16.08 -3.25
CA THR A 2 13.08 17.17 -4.07
C THR A 2 11.61 17.45 -3.73
N LEU A 3 11.18 18.70 -3.91
CA LEU A 3 9.78 19.15 -3.72
C LEU A 3 8.77 18.22 -4.43
N SER A 4 9.17 17.61 -5.56
CA SER A 4 8.38 16.64 -6.32
C SER A 4 7.99 15.38 -5.53
N THR A 5 8.87 14.84 -4.67
CA THR A 5 8.57 13.64 -3.86
C THR A 5 7.51 13.92 -2.79
N LEU A 6 7.53 15.14 -2.23
CA LEU A 6 6.51 15.58 -1.26
C LEU A 6 5.13 15.78 -1.94
N ILE A 7 5.15 16.27 -3.20
CA ILE A 7 3.93 16.48 -4.00
C ILE A 7 3.31 15.14 -4.43
N LEU A 8 4.12 14.10 -4.71
CA LEU A 8 3.64 12.76 -5.10
C LEU A 8 2.98 12.03 -3.92
N THR A 9 3.53 12.14 -2.71
CA THR A 9 2.89 11.62 -1.50
C THR A 9 1.56 12.34 -1.20
N LEU A 10 1.50 13.65 -1.48
CA LEU A 10 0.28 14.45 -1.43
C LEU A 10 -0.70 14.12 -2.58
N SER A 11 -0.21 13.62 -3.73
CA SER A 11 -1.06 13.23 -4.86
C SER A 11 -1.83 11.94 -4.56
N ALA A 12 -1.19 10.91 -3.99
CA ALA A 12 -1.88 9.71 -3.49
C ALA A 12 -2.89 10.08 -2.38
N PHE A 13 -2.52 11.02 -1.50
CA PHE A 13 -3.41 11.57 -0.47
C PHE A 13 -4.55 12.39 -1.09
N ARG A 14 -4.27 13.18 -2.14
CA ARG A 14 -5.25 14.01 -2.84
C ARG A 14 -6.30 13.16 -3.58
N VAL A 15 -5.90 12.04 -4.21
CA VAL A 15 -6.82 11.11 -4.88
C VAL A 15 -7.72 10.44 -3.83
N ILE A 16 -7.16 9.95 -2.73
CA ILE A 16 -7.92 9.34 -1.62
C ILE A 16 -8.90 10.35 -0.98
N PHE A 17 -8.51 11.63 -0.88
CA PHE A 17 -9.35 12.68 -0.29
C PHE A 17 -10.43 13.25 -1.25
N GLN A 18 -10.17 13.21 -2.56
CA GLN A 18 -11.05 13.80 -3.57
C GLN A 18 -12.15 12.84 -4.04
N THR A 19 -11.97 11.52 -3.88
CA THR A 19 -12.85 10.46 -4.41
C THR A 19 -13.99 10.05 -3.46
N MET A 20 -14.18 10.69 -2.31
CA MET A 20 -15.34 10.44 -1.45
C MET A 20 -16.69 10.95 -2.06
N LYS A 21 -16.76 11.11 -3.37
CA LYS A 21 -17.99 11.38 -4.13
C LYS A 21 -18.25 10.26 -5.12
N THR A 22 -19.10 9.32 -4.68
CA THR A 22 -20.00 8.47 -5.48
C THR A 22 -19.61 8.11 -6.91
N THR A 23 -19.48 6.79 -7.20
CA THR A 23 -20.33 6.14 -8.23
C THR A 23 -20.23 4.62 -8.15
N ASN A 24 -21.39 3.98 -8.25
CA ASN A 24 -21.62 2.54 -8.33
C ASN A 24 -21.45 2.10 -9.79
N HIS A 25 -20.62 1.10 -10.10
CA HIS A 25 -20.64 0.43 -11.39
C HIS A 25 -20.43 -1.08 -11.22
N PRO A 26 -21.14 -1.94 -11.99
CA PRO A 26 -21.13 -3.39 -11.82
C PRO A 26 -19.88 -4.03 -12.45
N ALA A 27 -19.40 -5.11 -11.81
CA ALA A 27 -18.30 -5.94 -12.28
C ALA A 27 -18.75 -6.86 -13.42
N GLU A 28 -17.96 -6.93 -14.51
CA GLU A 28 -18.10 -7.92 -15.56
C GLU A 28 -17.25 -9.16 -15.28
N GLU A 29 -17.90 -10.32 -15.33
CA GLU A 29 -17.26 -11.64 -15.23
C GLU A 29 -16.48 -11.98 -16.52
N HIS A 30 -15.22 -12.35 -16.40
CA HIS A 30 -14.42 -12.86 -17.51
C HIS A 30 -13.85 -14.27 -17.26
N SER A 31 -13.96 -15.08 -18.27
CA SER A 31 -13.80 -16.52 -18.45
C SER A 31 -12.47 -17.16 -18.00
N TYR A 32 -12.54 -18.42 -17.57
CA TYR A 32 -11.59 -19.26 -16.84
C TYR A 32 -10.22 -19.55 -17.50
N HIS A 33 -10.04 -19.33 -18.79
CA HIS A 33 -8.76 -19.58 -19.49
C HIS A 33 -7.83 -18.37 -19.60
N HIS A 34 -8.36 -17.16 -19.46
CA HIS A 34 -7.56 -15.91 -19.46
C HIS A 34 -6.90 -15.61 -18.10
N GLY A 35 -7.42 -16.18 -17.00
CA GLY A 35 -6.92 -15.92 -15.64
C GLY A 35 -5.48 -16.39 -15.40
N ASN A 36 -5.07 -17.47 -16.05
CA ASN A 36 -3.70 -17.99 -15.85
C ASN A 36 -2.64 -17.10 -16.51
N LEU A 37 -2.89 -16.62 -17.74
CA LEU A 37 -1.94 -15.72 -18.44
C LEU A 37 -1.91 -14.34 -17.77
N PHE A 38 -3.04 -13.79 -17.37
CA PHE A 38 -3.11 -12.52 -16.65
C PHE A 38 -2.27 -12.54 -15.37
N SER A 39 -2.43 -13.59 -14.53
CA SER A 39 -1.64 -13.76 -13.33
C SER A 39 -0.16 -13.94 -13.63
N ALA A 40 0.19 -14.76 -14.61
CA ALA A 40 1.57 -14.98 -15.02
C ALA A 40 2.25 -13.70 -15.52
N LEU A 41 1.52 -12.84 -16.23
CA LEU A 41 2.01 -11.53 -16.67
C LEU A 41 2.24 -10.59 -15.49
N LEU A 42 1.36 -10.57 -14.49
CA LEU A 42 1.56 -9.79 -13.27
C LEU A 42 2.74 -10.29 -12.45
N ASP A 43 2.95 -11.60 -12.32
CA ASP A 43 4.10 -12.18 -11.62
C ASP A 43 5.41 -11.83 -12.35
N SER A 44 5.39 -11.92 -13.67
CA SER A 44 6.52 -11.51 -14.51
C SER A 44 6.80 -10.00 -14.42
N ALA A 45 5.74 -9.18 -14.37
CA ALA A 45 5.86 -7.74 -14.19
C ALA A 45 6.51 -7.38 -12.85
N GLU A 46 6.16 -8.09 -11.78
CA GLU A 46 6.79 -7.89 -10.47
C GLU A 46 8.30 -8.21 -10.54
N GLN A 47 8.70 -9.29 -11.21
CA GLN A 47 10.12 -9.62 -11.39
C GLN A 47 10.84 -8.59 -12.26
N GLU A 48 10.21 -8.12 -13.34
CA GLU A 48 10.78 -7.06 -14.19
C GLU A 48 10.98 -5.77 -13.40
N LEU A 49 10.00 -5.40 -12.56
CA LEU A 49 10.08 -4.23 -11.67
C LEU A 49 11.21 -4.37 -10.64
N ILE A 50 11.37 -5.53 -10.03
CA ILE A 50 12.43 -5.80 -9.04
C ILE A 50 13.82 -5.67 -9.68
N GLU A 51 14.01 -6.23 -10.89
CA GLU A 51 15.31 -6.27 -11.54
C GLU A 51 15.68 -4.97 -12.26
N ARG A 52 14.70 -4.30 -12.87
CA ARG A 52 14.94 -3.13 -13.74
C ARG A 52 14.55 -1.79 -13.11
N GLY A 53 13.82 -1.85 -11.98
CA GLY A 53 13.20 -0.65 -11.42
C GLY A 53 12.08 -0.09 -12.29
N ILE A 54 11.47 1.00 -11.83
CA ILE A 54 10.34 1.66 -12.52
C ILE A 54 10.78 2.23 -13.87
N GLU A 55 11.95 2.84 -13.94
CA GLU A 55 12.48 3.48 -15.16
C GLU A 55 12.85 2.49 -16.26
N GLY A 56 13.37 1.30 -15.87
CA GLY A 56 13.76 0.24 -16.81
C GLY A 56 12.64 -0.75 -17.13
N PHE A 57 11.44 -0.56 -16.58
CA PHE A 57 10.30 -1.45 -16.76
C PHE A 57 9.77 -1.46 -18.20
N SER A 58 9.54 -2.65 -18.77
CA SER A 58 9.06 -2.79 -20.15
C SER A 58 8.13 -3.98 -20.35
N LEU A 59 7.07 -3.79 -21.18
CA LEU A 59 6.18 -4.88 -21.59
C LEU A 59 6.93 -5.99 -22.35
N ARG A 60 7.97 -5.62 -23.10
CA ARG A 60 8.80 -6.59 -23.84
C ARG A 60 9.57 -7.50 -22.89
N GLY A 61 10.12 -6.95 -21.81
CA GLY A 61 10.79 -7.72 -20.75
C GLY A 61 9.83 -8.70 -20.10
N VAL A 62 8.63 -8.24 -19.76
CA VAL A 62 7.57 -9.06 -19.17
C VAL A 62 7.16 -10.21 -20.12
N ALA A 63 6.86 -9.92 -21.38
CA ALA A 63 6.47 -10.93 -22.38
C ALA A 63 7.54 -12.01 -22.57
N LYS A 64 8.81 -11.60 -22.63
CA LYS A 64 9.96 -12.51 -22.79
C LYS A 64 10.05 -13.52 -21.63
N ARG A 65 9.78 -13.09 -20.38
CA ARG A 65 9.87 -13.96 -19.18
C ARG A 65 8.84 -15.09 -19.19
N VAL A 66 7.63 -14.82 -19.68
CA VAL A 66 6.55 -15.83 -19.76
C VAL A 66 6.43 -16.48 -21.11
N ASN A 67 7.39 -16.21 -22.02
CA ASN A 67 7.47 -16.80 -23.36
C ASN A 67 6.19 -16.64 -24.19
N VAL A 68 5.65 -15.41 -24.19
CA VAL A 68 4.48 -15.04 -25.02
C VAL A 68 4.86 -13.98 -26.05
N SER A 69 3.94 -13.72 -26.98
CA SER A 69 4.11 -12.66 -27.97
C SER A 69 4.28 -11.30 -27.28
N HIS A 70 5.08 -10.40 -27.87
CA HIS A 70 5.26 -9.04 -27.33
C HIS A 70 3.96 -8.23 -27.29
N ALA A 71 2.94 -8.63 -28.05
CA ALA A 71 1.61 -8.00 -28.05
C ALA A 71 0.74 -8.47 -26.88
N ALA A 72 1.00 -9.64 -26.29
CA ALA A 72 0.15 -10.23 -25.26
C ALA A 72 -0.03 -9.32 -24.01
N PRO A 73 1.04 -8.73 -23.40
CA PRO A 73 0.84 -7.82 -22.29
C PRO A 73 0.03 -6.57 -22.67
N ALA A 74 0.26 -6.01 -23.85
CA ALA A 74 -0.50 -4.85 -24.33
C ALA A 74 -1.97 -5.17 -24.55
N HIS A 75 -2.29 -6.39 -25.00
CA HIS A 75 -3.68 -6.83 -25.16
C HIS A 75 -4.43 -6.90 -23.81
N HIS A 76 -3.75 -7.28 -22.71
CA HIS A 76 -4.36 -7.39 -21.39
C HIS A 76 -4.37 -6.08 -20.62
N PHE A 77 -3.35 -5.24 -20.78
CA PHE A 77 -3.11 -4.08 -19.90
C PHE A 77 -3.01 -2.75 -20.66
N GLY A 78 -3.14 -2.75 -21.99
CA GLY A 78 -2.99 -1.57 -22.83
C GLY A 78 -1.51 -1.22 -23.02
N ASP A 79 -0.87 -0.68 -22.01
CA ASP A 79 0.52 -0.23 -22.04
C ASP A 79 1.29 -0.59 -20.77
N ALA A 80 2.51 -0.09 -20.64
CA ALA A 80 3.35 -0.32 -19.48
C ALA A 80 2.76 0.31 -18.19
N ASN A 81 2.09 1.46 -18.31
CA ASN A 81 1.46 2.10 -17.16
C ASN A 81 0.21 1.34 -16.71
N GLY A 82 -0.60 0.80 -17.64
CA GLY A 82 -1.73 -0.06 -17.30
C GLY A 82 -1.29 -1.34 -16.56
N LEU A 83 -0.18 -1.96 -16.99
CA LEU A 83 0.38 -3.11 -16.27
C LEU A 83 0.93 -2.72 -14.89
N LEU A 84 1.61 -1.57 -14.76
CA LEU A 84 2.06 -1.03 -13.47
C LEU A 84 0.88 -0.66 -12.55
N THR A 85 -0.23 -0.17 -13.12
CA THR A 85 -1.48 0.12 -12.40
C THR A 85 -2.08 -1.16 -11.81
N ALA A 86 -2.22 -2.22 -12.62
CA ALA A 86 -2.70 -3.51 -12.14
C ALA A 86 -1.75 -4.13 -11.08
N LEU A 87 -0.44 -3.95 -11.25
CA LEU A 87 0.55 -4.40 -10.28
C LEU A 87 0.46 -3.62 -8.96
N ALA A 88 0.21 -2.32 -9.00
CA ALA A 88 -0.02 -1.49 -7.82
C ALA A 88 -1.31 -1.91 -7.08
N ALA A 89 -2.40 -2.21 -7.81
CA ALA A 89 -3.65 -2.71 -7.23
C ALA A 89 -3.41 -4.02 -6.47
N ARG A 90 -2.74 -5.00 -7.09
CA ARG A 90 -2.31 -6.24 -6.42
C ARG A 90 -1.40 -5.98 -5.22
N GLY A 91 -0.57 -4.96 -5.30
CA GLY A 91 0.26 -4.50 -4.18
C GLY A 91 -0.58 -4.06 -2.97
N PHE A 92 -1.64 -3.27 -3.20
CA PHE A 92 -2.57 -2.85 -2.13
C PHE A 92 -3.34 -4.02 -1.52
N GLU A 93 -3.78 -5.00 -2.31
CA GLU A 93 -4.42 -6.22 -1.80
C GLU A 93 -3.49 -6.99 -0.84
N ARG A 94 -2.24 -7.22 -1.24
CA ARG A 94 -1.21 -7.87 -0.42
C ARG A 94 -0.87 -7.06 0.82
N PHE A 95 -0.82 -5.75 0.70
CA PHE A 95 -0.60 -4.81 1.80
C PHE A 95 -1.71 -4.90 2.86
N ILE A 96 -2.97 -4.88 2.45
CA ILE A 96 -4.13 -5.06 3.34
C ILE A 96 -4.05 -6.43 4.02
N GLN A 97 -3.75 -7.48 3.26
CA GLN A 97 -3.65 -8.83 3.80
C GLN A 97 -2.51 -8.93 4.83
N ARG A 98 -1.35 -8.32 4.57
CA ARG A 98 -0.23 -8.33 5.52
C ARG A 98 -0.59 -7.66 6.84
N GLN A 99 -1.28 -6.53 6.81
CA GLN A 99 -1.77 -5.88 8.02
C GLN A 99 -2.78 -6.78 8.77
N ARG A 100 -3.70 -7.44 8.06
CA ARG A 100 -4.64 -8.40 8.66
C ARG A 100 -3.92 -9.55 9.37
N ASP A 101 -2.83 -10.05 8.79
CA ASP A 101 -2.06 -11.16 9.38
C ASP A 101 -1.43 -10.78 10.72
N PHE A 102 -0.92 -9.56 10.85
CA PHE A 102 -0.41 -9.06 12.12
C PHE A 102 -1.52 -8.84 13.15
N ARG A 103 -2.64 -8.23 12.73
CA ARG A 103 -3.78 -8.00 13.63
C ARG A 103 -4.41 -9.29 14.16
N ARG A 104 -4.48 -10.36 13.35
CA ARG A 104 -4.99 -11.67 13.82
C ARG A 104 -4.19 -12.28 14.96
N ARG A 105 -2.94 -11.88 15.14
CA ARG A 105 -2.04 -12.36 16.19
C ARG A 105 -1.98 -11.42 17.40
N ALA A 106 -2.55 -10.23 17.28
CA ALA A 106 -2.57 -9.22 18.32
C ALA A 106 -3.80 -9.34 19.22
N PRO A 107 -3.74 -8.86 20.48
CA PRO A 107 -4.94 -8.73 21.31
C PRO A 107 -6.05 -7.94 20.62
N ALA A 108 -7.31 -8.17 21.03
CA ALA A 108 -8.47 -7.48 20.47
C ALA A 108 -8.59 -6.00 20.91
N ASP A 109 -7.71 -5.54 21.79
CA ASP A 109 -7.63 -4.14 22.22
C ASP A 109 -7.40 -3.21 21.02
N PRO A 110 -8.17 -2.10 20.87
CA PRO A 110 -8.07 -1.20 19.73
C PRO A 110 -6.67 -0.66 19.47
N ARG A 111 -5.92 -0.30 20.52
CA ARG A 111 -4.55 0.22 20.40
C ARG A 111 -3.58 -0.85 19.91
N ALA A 112 -3.67 -2.07 20.46
CA ALA A 112 -2.89 -3.21 20.00
C ALA A 112 -3.19 -3.58 18.53
N GLN A 113 -4.44 -3.44 18.10
CA GLN A 113 -4.85 -3.66 16.71
C GLN A 113 -4.27 -2.60 15.77
N LEU A 114 -4.27 -1.32 16.16
CA LEU A 114 -3.66 -0.24 15.37
C LEU A 114 -2.15 -0.41 15.30
N GLU A 115 -1.47 -0.71 16.42
CA GLU A 115 -0.03 -1.00 16.46
C GLU A 115 0.33 -2.17 15.53
N ALA A 116 -0.40 -3.29 15.63
CA ALA A 116 -0.19 -4.46 14.77
C ALA A 116 -0.41 -4.14 13.28
N SER A 117 -1.39 -3.29 12.96
CA SER A 117 -1.59 -2.80 11.59
C SER A 117 -0.38 -2.01 11.09
N GLY A 118 0.18 -1.12 11.92
CA GLY A 118 1.39 -0.36 11.61
C GLY A 118 2.63 -1.26 11.43
N VAL A 119 2.77 -2.31 12.26
CA VAL A 119 3.85 -3.31 12.07
C VAL A 119 3.69 -4.03 10.74
N GLY A 120 2.46 -4.48 10.40
CA GLY A 120 2.16 -5.11 9.11
C GLY A 120 2.47 -4.22 7.92
N TYR A 121 2.21 -2.90 8.05
CA TYR A 121 2.59 -1.87 7.08
C TYR A 121 4.09 -1.88 6.81
N VAL A 122 4.89 -1.72 7.86
CA VAL A 122 6.36 -1.62 7.76
C VAL A 122 6.98 -2.92 7.24
N VAL A 123 6.48 -4.06 7.72
CA VAL A 123 6.97 -5.38 7.28
C VAL A 123 6.63 -5.63 5.81
N PHE A 124 5.45 -5.24 5.34
CA PHE A 124 5.11 -5.31 3.91
C PHE A 124 6.12 -4.52 3.05
N ALA A 125 6.45 -3.29 3.45
CA ALA A 125 7.41 -2.45 2.74
C ALA A 125 8.81 -3.09 2.66
N LEU A 126 9.27 -3.71 3.75
CA LEU A 126 10.54 -4.43 3.80
C LEU A 126 10.56 -5.68 2.94
N GLU A 127 9.46 -6.42 2.89
CA GLU A 127 9.34 -7.65 2.10
C GLU A 127 9.13 -7.35 0.60
N ASN A 128 8.57 -6.18 0.25
CA ASN A 128 8.19 -5.82 -1.11
C ASN A 128 8.63 -4.39 -1.48
N PRO A 129 9.93 -4.04 -1.38
CA PRO A 129 10.39 -2.65 -1.52
C PRO A 129 10.12 -2.03 -2.90
N ALA A 130 10.16 -2.83 -3.98
CA ALA A 130 9.86 -2.35 -5.33
C ALA A 130 8.37 -2.03 -5.50
N ILE A 131 7.50 -2.91 -5.00
CA ILE A 131 6.05 -2.71 -5.01
C ILE A 131 5.66 -1.54 -4.11
N PHE A 132 6.25 -1.42 -2.93
CA PHE A 132 6.02 -0.30 -2.01
C PHE A 132 6.34 1.05 -2.67
N ARG A 133 7.48 1.16 -3.38
CA ARG A 133 7.83 2.36 -4.14
C ARG A 133 6.88 2.61 -5.29
N LEU A 134 6.43 1.57 -6.00
CA LEU A 134 5.43 1.71 -7.06
C LEU A 134 4.11 2.29 -6.53
N MET A 135 3.64 1.80 -5.39
CA MET A 135 2.37 2.21 -4.77
C MET A 135 2.40 3.65 -4.22
N PHE A 136 3.52 4.07 -3.61
CA PHE A 136 3.55 5.30 -2.80
C PHE A 136 4.52 6.38 -3.29
N SER A 137 5.43 6.05 -4.22
CA SER A 137 6.49 6.97 -4.64
C SER A 137 6.60 7.12 -6.16
N SER A 138 5.68 6.52 -6.95
CA SER A 138 5.66 6.58 -8.40
C SER A 138 4.40 7.29 -8.92
N ASP A 139 4.53 8.02 -10.00
CA ASP A 139 3.45 8.65 -10.77
C ASP A 139 3.01 7.80 -11.98
N ARG A 140 3.64 6.63 -12.19
CA ARG A 140 3.37 5.76 -13.33
C ARG A 140 2.01 5.05 -13.26
N PRO A 141 1.55 4.53 -12.09
CA PRO A 141 0.22 3.96 -11.96
C PRO A 141 -0.87 5.03 -12.17
N ASP A 142 -1.90 4.67 -12.91
CA ASP A 142 -3.09 5.53 -13.05
C ASP A 142 -3.99 5.37 -11.82
N PHE A 143 -3.92 6.32 -10.90
CA PHE A 143 -4.76 6.34 -9.71
C PHE A 143 -6.23 6.71 -9.97
N ASN A 144 -6.62 6.96 -11.24
CA ASN A 144 -8.03 7.07 -11.63
C ASN A 144 -8.60 5.72 -12.12
N ASP A 145 -7.78 4.68 -12.25
CA ASP A 145 -8.26 3.33 -12.51
C ASP A 145 -9.16 2.86 -11.38
N SER A 146 -10.35 2.36 -11.72
CA SER A 146 -11.40 2.03 -10.74
C SER A 146 -10.98 0.92 -9.78
N ASN A 147 -10.25 -0.09 -10.25
CA ASN A 147 -9.80 -1.20 -9.41
C ASN A 147 -8.70 -0.74 -8.44
N LEU A 148 -7.72 0.04 -8.93
CA LEU A 148 -6.67 0.60 -8.07
C LEU A 148 -7.26 1.53 -7.01
N GLN A 149 -8.20 2.42 -7.40
CA GLN A 149 -8.92 3.29 -6.46
C GLN A 149 -9.60 2.48 -5.36
N GLN A 150 -10.41 1.50 -5.72
CA GLN A 150 -11.18 0.69 -4.78
C GLN A 150 -10.28 0.02 -3.73
N VAL A 151 -9.17 -0.58 -4.14
CA VAL A 151 -8.28 -1.25 -3.19
C VAL A 151 -7.47 -0.26 -2.35
N ALA A 152 -7.06 0.88 -2.91
CA ALA A 152 -6.38 1.95 -2.17
C ALA A 152 -7.30 2.60 -1.13
N GLU A 153 -8.55 2.88 -1.49
CA GLU A 153 -9.59 3.36 -0.57
C GLU A 153 -9.85 2.37 0.56
N SER A 154 -9.96 1.08 0.26
CA SER A 154 -10.12 0.03 1.27
C SER A 154 -8.97 -0.02 2.27
N ALA A 155 -7.73 0.21 1.81
CA ALA A 155 -6.57 0.31 2.68
C ALA A 155 -6.67 1.52 3.63
N PHE A 156 -7.06 2.68 3.10
CA PHE A 156 -7.24 3.92 3.86
C PHE A 156 -8.41 3.83 4.86
N GLU A 157 -9.56 3.32 4.44
CA GLU A 157 -10.70 3.07 5.33
C GLU A 157 -10.35 2.15 6.50
N GLY A 158 -9.51 1.14 6.24
CA GLY A 158 -8.95 0.28 7.28
C GLY A 158 -8.19 1.07 8.34
N LEU A 159 -7.34 2.02 7.94
CA LEU A 159 -6.62 2.91 8.86
C LEU A 159 -7.59 3.80 9.65
N VAL A 160 -8.51 4.49 8.95
CA VAL A 160 -9.54 5.34 9.57
C VAL A 160 -10.34 4.57 10.63
N LYS A 161 -10.77 3.34 10.30
CA LYS A 161 -11.49 2.47 11.24
C LYS A 161 -10.70 2.18 12.51
N HIS A 162 -9.40 1.87 12.37
CA HIS A 162 -8.58 1.52 13.54
C HIS A 162 -8.23 2.75 14.40
N VAL A 163 -7.95 3.91 13.78
CA VAL A 163 -7.72 5.16 14.53
C VAL A 163 -8.99 5.54 15.29
N ARG A 164 -10.16 5.50 14.64
CA ARG A 164 -11.45 5.77 15.27
C ARG A 164 -11.71 4.86 16.47
N ALA A 165 -11.37 3.57 16.37
CA ALA A 165 -11.55 2.64 17.47
C ALA A 165 -10.67 2.98 18.69
N VAL A 166 -9.47 3.57 18.48
CA VAL A 166 -8.57 4.01 19.54
C VAL A 166 -9.04 5.31 20.20
N THR A 167 -9.54 6.26 19.38
CA THR A 167 -9.99 7.57 19.84
C THR A 167 -11.43 7.56 20.38
N GLU A 168 -12.14 6.43 20.25
CA GLU A 168 -13.58 6.28 20.56
C GLU A 168 -14.45 7.35 19.86
N ASP A 169 -13.94 7.90 18.76
CA ASP A 169 -14.60 8.97 18.04
C ASP A 169 -15.76 8.44 17.20
N LYS A 170 -16.97 8.92 17.50
CA LYS A 170 -18.22 8.57 16.80
C LYS A 170 -18.60 9.59 15.70
N SER A 171 -17.81 10.66 15.52
CA SER A 171 -18.07 11.69 14.52
C SER A 171 -17.93 11.18 13.08
N SER A 172 -18.54 11.89 12.15
CA SER A 172 -18.34 11.57 10.72
C SER A 172 -16.94 12.00 10.27
N PRO A 173 -16.16 11.13 9.55
CA PRO A 173 -14.85 11.48 9.05
C PRO A 173 -14.81 12.76 8.21
N LYS A 174 -15.93 13.11 7.58
CA LYS A 174 -16.06 14.30 6.72
C LYS A 174 -16.20 15.60 7.49
N GLN A 175 -16.52 15.54 8.79
CA GLN A 175 -16.85 16.71 9.62
C GLN A 175 -15.81 16.99 10.71
N ASP A 176 -14.95 16.02 11.03
CA ASP A 176 -13.98 16.19 12.11
C ASP A 176 -12.54 16.26 11.56
N SER A 177 -12.04 17.50 11.51
CA SER A 177 -10.64 17.76 11.15
C SER A 177 -9.65 17.17 12.15
N ALA A 178 -10.01 17.04 13.44
CA ALA A 178 -9.13 16.50 14.48
C ALA A 178 -8.87 15.00 14.27
N MET A 179 -9.92 14.21 13.97
CA MET A 179 -9.76 12.79 13.66
C MET A 179 -8.90 12.58 12.42
N MET A 180 -9.03 13.42 11.39
CA MET A 180 -8.20 13.32 10.19
C MET A 180 -6.73 13.68 10.45
N LEU A 181 -6.45 14.56 11.41
CA LEU A 181 -5.08 14.81 11.87
C LEU A 181 -4.50 13.58 12.58
N ASP A 182 -5.28 12.90 13.41
CA ASP A 182 -4.89 11.66 14.07
C ASP A 182 -4.60 10.53 13.05
N VAL A 183 -5.44 10.40 12.02
CA VAL A 183 -5.24 9.46 10.90
C VAL A 183 -3.94 9.78 10.15
N ALA A 184 -3.73 11.06 9.80
CA ALA A 184 -2.54 11.51 9.10
C ALA A 184 -1.27 11.27 9.92
N ALA A 185 -1.31 11.54 11.23
CA ALA A 185 -0.18 11.33 12.13
C ALA A 185 0.16 9.83 12.28
N ALA A 186 -0.84 8.97 12.45
CA ALA A 186 -0.63 7.52 12.51
C ALA A 186 -0.06 6.98 11.21
N TRP A 187 -0.56 7.45 10.06
CA TRP A 187 -0.03 7.07 8.75
C TRP A 187 1.39 7.57 8.56
N ALA A 188 1.68 8.85 8.83
CA ALA A 188 3.01 9.44 8.70
C ALA A 188 4.05 8.67 9.52
N ALA A 189 3.71 8.22 10.72
CA ALA A 189 4.59 7.43 11.58
C ALA A 189 4.95 6.07 10.94
N ALA A 190 3.95 5.31 10.46
CA ALA A 190 4.17 4.00 9.84
C ALA A 190 4.89 4.14 8.49
N HIS A 191 4.46 5.09 7.65
CA HIS A 191 5.03 5.33 6.33
C HIS A 191 6.46 5.85 6.42
N GLY A 192 6.72 6.83 7.27
CA GLY A 192 8.08 7.37 7.47
C GLY A 192 9.05 6.31 7.98
N LEU A 193 8.64 5.44 8.91
CA LEU A 193 9.47 4.32 9.36
C LEU A 193 9.72 3.31 8.23
N ALA A 194 8.70 2.99 7.44
CA ALA A 194 8.83 2.09 6.29
C ALA A 194 9.80 2.67 5.24
N ASP A 195 9.66 3.94 4.89
CA ASP A 195 10.53 4.60 3.92
C ASP A 195 11.99 4.67 4.38
N LEU A 196 12.25 5.03 5.65
CA LEU A 196 13.58 5.02 6.23
C LEU A 196 14.25 3.64 6.16
N LEU A 197 13.49 2.58 6.44
CA LEU A 197 13.99 1.21 6.40
C LEU A 197 14.22 0.73 4.95
N VAL A 198 13.32 1.02 4.03
CA VAL A 198 13.45 0.68 2.60
C VAL A 198 14.59 1.45 1.95
N ALA A 199 14.83 2.70 2.38
CA ALA A 199 15.94 3.52 1.91
C ALA A 199 17.30 3.16 2.56
N GLY A 200 17.35 2.17 3.49
CA GLY A 200 18.57 1.77 4.17
C GLY A 200 19.11 2.81 5.16
N ARG A 201 18.23 3.67 5.68
CA ARG A 201 18.62 4.70 6.67
C ARG A 201 18.65 4.17 8.11
N LEU A 202 18.10 2.98 8.34
CA LEU A 202 18.04 2.28 9.63
C LEU A 202 18.56 0.84 9.47
N ASP A 203 19.75 0.67 8.91
CA ASP A 203 20.32 -0.65 8.59
C ASP A 203 20.50 -1.55 9.81
N GLU A 204 20.83 -1.00 10.99
CA GLU A 204 20.91 -1.77 12.22
C GLU A 204 19.56 -2.42 12.56
N LEU A 205 18.44 -1.72 12.35
CA LEU A 205 17.12 -2.29 12.57
C LEU A 205 16.73 -3.29 11.48
N ARG A 206 17.16 -3.05 10.24
CA ARG A 206 16.86 -3.92 9.09
C ARG A 206 17.59 -5.25 9.15
N SER A 207 18.82 -5.27 9.65
CA SER A 207 19.71 -6.43 9.63
C SER A 207 19.51 -7.43 10.76
N ILE A 208 18.74 -7.08 11.81
CA ILE A 208 18.47 -8.00 12.92
C ILE A 208 17.42 -9.05 12.58
N ALA A 209 17.44 -10.18 13.34
CA ALA A 209 16.51 -11.29 13.13
C ALA A 209 15.04 -10.83 13.08
N PRO A 210 14.22 -11.38 12.15
CA PRO A 210 12.86 -10.88 11.89
C PRO A 210 11.99 -10.71 13.13
N ARG A 211 11.93 -11.69 14.03
CA ARG A 211 11.13 -11.60 15.27
C ARG A 211 11.57 -10.46 16.20
N THR A 212 12.87 -10.18 16.26
CA THR A 212 13.41 -9.08 17.07
C THR A 212 13.17 -7.74 16.40
N ARG A 213 13.34 -7.69 15.07
CA ARG A 213 13.04 -6.53 14.24
C ARG A 213 11.57 -6.13 14.40
N ASP A 214 10.65 -7.07 14.22
CA ASP A 214 9.21 -6.81 14.28
C ASP A 214 8.79 -6.30 15.67
N ARG A 215 9.38 -6.84 16.76
CA ARG A 215 9.17 -6.31 18.11
C ARG A 215 9.68 -4.87 18.29
N ARG A 216 10.84 -4.52 17.68
CA ARG A 216 11.35 -3.14 17.73
C ARG A 216 10.50 -2.20 16.89
N ILE A 217 10.04 -2.64 15.72
CA ILE A 217 9.07 -1.89 14.90
C ILE A 217 7.79 -1.64 15.71
N ALA A 218 7.23 -2.65 16.38
CA ALA A 218 6.07 -2.51 17.25
C ALA A 218 6.31 -1.46 18.35
N ALA A 219 7.45 -1.50 19.03
CA ALA A 219 7.79 -0.53 20.05
C ALA A 219 7.93 0.91 19.51
N ILE A 220 8.42 1.09 18.29
CA ILE A 220 8.50 2.42 17.64
C ILE A 220 7.10 2.90 17.26
N ILE A 221 6.29 2.06 16.61
CA ILE A 221 4.91 2.39 16.24
C ILE A 221 4.08 2.69 17.50
N GLY A 222 4.17 1.85 18.56
CA GLY A 222 3.47 2.08 19.82
C GLY A 222 3.78 3.43 20.45
N ARG A 223 5.07 3.86 20.43
CA ARG A 223 5.45 5.20 20.86
C ARG A 223 4.88 6.29 19.96
N ALA A 224 4.95 6.10 18.65
CA ALA A 224 4.46 7.07 17.69
C ALA A 224 2.94 7.31 17.79
N ILE A 225 2.14 6.27 18.11
CA ILE A 225 0.70 6.39 18.28
C ILE A 225 0.27 6.69 19.72
N SER A 226 1.21 6.79 20.68
CA SER A 226 0.89 7.05 22.10
C SER A 226 0.29 8.43 22.34
N PHE A 227 0.53 9.39 21.43
CA PHE A 227 -0.07 10.73 21.49
C PHE A 227 -1.54 10.76 21.08
N LEU A 228 -2.06 9.70 20.43
CA LEU A 228 -3.49 9.64 20.10
C LEU A 228 -4.30 9.76 21.40
N PRO A 229 -5.24 10.71 21.47
CA PRO A 229 -5.99 10.96 22.68
C PRO A 229 -6.81 9.72 23.07
N ASN A 230 -6.65 9.27 24.32
CA ASN A 230 -7.63 8.42 24.97
C ASN A 230 -8.78 9.36 25.38
N ARG A 231 -9.67 9.66 24.46
CA ARG A 231 -10.89 10.41 24.80
C ARG A 231 -11.84 9.39 25.46
N ARG A 232 -11.71 9.28 26.81
CA ARG A 232 -12.71 8.62 27.65
C ARG A 232 -13.98 9.47 27.74
#